data_bc770409d3a6d8b6d90ac40d8762374b
#
_entry.id   bc770409d3a6d8b6d90ac40d8762374b
#
_cell.length_a   1.000
_cell.length_b   1.000
_cell.length_c   1.000
_cell.angle_alpha   90.00
_cell.angle_beta   90.00
_cell.angle_gamma   90.00
#
_symmetry.space_group_name_H-M   'P 1'
#
loop_
_entity.id
_entity.type
_entity.pdbx_description
1 polymer ?
#
loop_
_entity_poly.entity_id
_entity_poly.type
_entity_poly.pdbx_seq_one_letter_code
_entity_poly.pdbx_strand_id
1 'polypeptide(L)'
;MSISAGDVKKLRDMTGAGMMDAKKALSENDGDFDKAVKYLREKGLADSKKRADKDANQGAIGDYIHYQQDRAVAGVLVELACETDFVAKSEEFNNVAKQVAMHIAAIKPEFLNVEDVPESRIEEEKEIIKKQSENEGKPQEVIEKIVEGKISSFYKDFVLNEQVFCNPEFYEGKVGTMIEELSGKLGEKFILKNSQELRSVLNWVEFF
;
A
#
# COMPACT_ATOMS: atom_id res chain seq x y z
N MET A 1 -24.34 5.57 26.59
CA MET A 1 -25.39 4.89 25.77
C MET A 1 -25.14 3.39 25.83
N SER A 2 -26.25 2.57 25.87
CA SER A 2 -26.06 1.12 25.80
C SER A 2 -25.80 0.71 24.35
N ILE A 3 -24.64 0.12 24.09
CA ILE A 3 -24.26 -0.38 22.77
C ILE A 3 -25.07 -1.65 22.51
N SER A 4 -25.84 -1.66 21.43
CA SER A 4 -26.65 -2.82 21.05
C SER A 4 -25.83 -3.86 20.29
N ALA A 5 -26.27 -5.12 20.33
CA ALA A 5 -25.65 -6.17 19.50
C ALA A 5 -25.77 -5.86 18.00
N GLY A 6 -26.80 -5.11 17.59
CA GLY A 6 -26.99 -4.63 16.22
C GLY A 6 -25.92 -3.64 15.80
N ASP A 7 -25.55 -2.69 16.67
CA ASP A 7 -24.50 -1.72 16.41
C ASP A 7 -23.12 -2.39 16.26
N VAL A 8 -22.84 -3.36 17.13
CA VAL A 8 -21.61 -4.15 17.06
C VAL A 8 -21.52 -4.94 15.75
N LYS A 9 -22.64 -5.58 15.34
CA LYS A 9 -22.70 -6.28 14.06
C LYS A 9 -22.50 -5.33 12.88
N LYS A 10 -23.17 -4.18 12.89
CA LYS A 10 -23.05 -3.16 11.84
C LYS A 10 -21.59 -2.67 11.70
N LEU A 11 -20.94 -2.33 12.82
CA LEU A 11 -19.53 -1.90 12.79
C LEU A 11 -18.61 -3.00 12.29
N ARG A 12 -18.82 -4.25 12.72
CA ARG A 12 -18.08 -5.42 12.22
C ARG A 12 -18.25 -5.58 10.72
N ASP A 13 -19.48 -5.51 10.22
CA ASP A 13 -19.77 -5.70 8.78
C ASP A 13 -19.16 -4.57 7.93
N MET A 14 -19.04 -3.36 8.47
CA MET A 14 -18.37 -2.22 7.83
C MET A 14 -16.84 -2.33 7.81
N THR A 15 -16.24 -2.85 8.88
CA THR A 15 -14.78 -2.81 9.10
C THR A 15 -14.10 -4.16 8.92
N GLY A 16 -14.86 -5.25 8.96
CA GLY A 16 -14.33 -6.62 9.01
C GLY A 16 -13.65 -7.00 10.32
N ALA A 17 -13.66 -6.12 11.33
CA ALA A 17 -13.05 -6.39 12.63
C ALA A 17 -13.75 -7.54 13.38
N GLY A 18 -13.05 -8.16 14.34
CA GLY A 18 -13.66 -9.17 15.21
C GLY A 18 -14.79 -8.59 16.06
N MET A 19 -15.79 -9.43 16.43
CA MET A 19 -16.95 -8.97 17.23
C MET A 19 -16.55 -8.30 18.54
N MET A 20 -15.50 -8.81 19.22
CA MET A 20 -15.03 -8.24 20.48
C MET A 20 -14.33 -6.89 20.28
N ASP A 21 -13.59 -6.74 19.19
CA ASP A 21 -12.90 -5.52 18.83
C ASP A 21 -13.90 -4.44 18.41
N ALA A 22 -14.90 -4.79 17.60
CA ALA A 22 -16.00 -3.88 17.25
C ALA A 22 -16.78 -3.42 18.48
N LYS A 23 -17.08 -4.34 19.42
CA LYS A 23 -17.74 -3.98 20.69
C LYS A 23 -16.88 -3.04 21.53
N LYS A 24 -15.57 -3.34 21.66
CA LYS A 24 -14.64 -2.51 22.41
C LYS A 24 -14.51 -1.13 21.79
N ALA A 25 -14.35 -1.06 20.47
CA ALA A 25 -14.25 0.21 19.74
C ALA A 25 -15.46 1.10 19.96
N LEU A 26 -16.69 0.58 19.88
CA LEU A 26 -17.90 1.34 20.19
C LEU A 26 -17.94 1.77 21.67
N SER A 27 -17.52 0.88 22.60
CA SER A 27 -17.54 1.21 24.04
C SER A 27 -16.57 2.34 24.38
N GLU A 28 -15.38 2.34 23.80
CA GLU A 28 -14.35 3.35 24.05
C GLU A 28 -14.61 4.68 23.33
N ASN A 29 -15.56 4.69 22.37
CA ASN A 29 -15.94 5.88 21.62
C ASN A 29 -17.40 6.28 21.80
N ASP A 30 -18.03 5.93 22.94
CA ASP A 30 -19.38 6.33 23.33
C ASP A 30 -20.46 5.99 22.28
N GLY A 31 -20.25 4.95 21.48
CA GLY A 31 -21.14 4.52 20.39
C GLY A 31 -21.01 5.33 19.10
N ASP A 32 -20.02 6.22 19.00
CA ASP A 32 -19.72 6.98 17.79
C ASP A 32 -19.06 6.05 16.75
N PHE A 33 -19.74 5.80 15.64
CA PHE A 33 -19.29 4.89 14.60
C PHE A 33 -18.02 5.38 13.88
N ASP A 34 -17.94 6.66 13.58
CA ASP A 34 -16.81 7.22 12.83
C ASP A 34 -15.53 7.15 13.66
N LYS A 35 -15.63 7.48 14.95
CA LYS A 35 -14.50 7.32 15.88
C LYS A 35 -14.13 5.87 16.10
N ALA A 36 -15.13 4.98 16.19
CA ALA A 36 -14.88 3.54 16.35
C ALA A 36 -14.21 2.93 15.11
N VAL A 37 -14.57 3.34 13.89
CA VAL A 37 -13.87 2.96 12.65
C VAL A 37 -12.42 3.42 12.68
N LYS A 38 -12.19 4.69 13.02
CA LYS A 38 -10.83 5.24 13.14
C LYS A 38 -9.99 4.49 14.19
N TYR A 39 -10.56 4.23 15.36
CA TYR A 39 -9.92 3.44 16.42
C TYR A 39 -9.53 2.04 15.94
N LEU A 40 -10.43 1.35 15.22
CA LEU A 40 -10.15 0.02 14.69
C LEU A 40 -9.04 0.05 13.63
N ARG A 41 -9.02 1.07 12.80
CA ARG A 41 -7.95 1.29 11.81
C ARG A 41 -6.60 1.50 12.49
N GLU A 42 -6.51 2.39 13.45
CA GLU A 42 -5.28 2.65 14.22
C GLU A 42 -4.80 1.40 14.98
N LYS A 43 -5.74 0.64 15.56
CA LYS A 43 -5.44 -0.63 16.21
C LYS A 43 -4.91 -1.67 15.22
N GLY A 44 -5.51 -1.81 14.05
CA GLY A 44 -5.07 -2.73 13.00
C GLY A 44 -3.65 -2.45 12.56
N LEU A 45 -3.29 -1.17 12.33
CA LEU A 45 -1.93 -0.74 12.02
C LEU A 45 -0.93 -1.09 13.14
N ALA A 46 -1.32 -0.90 14.41
CA ALA A 46 -0.47 -1.24 15.55
C ALA A 46 -0.26 -2.76 15.69
N ASP A 47 -1.29 -3.55 15.41
CA ASP A 47 -1.22 -5.02 15.49
C ASP A 47 -0.43 -5.60 14.28
N SER A 48 -0.52 -5.01 13.10
CA SER A 48 0.33 -5.34 11.94
C SER A 48 1.82 -5.14 12.26
N LYS A 49 2.18 -4.01 12.88
CA LYS A 49 3.58 -3.75 13.27
C LYS A 49 4.14 -4.76 14.27
N LYS A 50 3.32 -5.27 15.20
CA LYS A 50 3.74 -6.33 16.15
C LYS A 50 4.05 -7.66 15.48
N ARG A 51 3.59 -7.85 14.23
CA ARG A 51 3.81 -9.06 13.44
C ARG A 51 5.00 -8.96 12.48
N ALA A 52 5.76 -7.85 12.53
CA ALA A 52 6.88 -7.60 11.65
C ALA A 52 7.92 -8.75 11.62
N ASP A 53 8.09 -9.45 12.76
CA ASP A 53 9.05 -10.55 12.89
C ASP A 53 8.47 -11.93 12.52
N LYS A 54 7.19 -12.00 12.08
CA LYS A 54 6.59 -13.28 11.66
C LYS A 54 7.05 -13.65 10.24
N ASP A 55 7.13 -14.97 10.00
CA ASP A 55 7.39 -15.48 8.66
C ASP A 55 6.12 -15.44 7.80
N ALA A 56 6.26 -14.98 6.55
CA ALA A 56 5.21 -14.97 5.54
C ALA A 56 5.66 -15.88 4.38
N ASN A 57 5.39 -17.18 4.52
CA ASN A 57 5.86 -18.22 3.59
C ASN A 57 4.75 -18.79 2.70
N GLN A 58 3.53 -18.33 2.88
CA GLN A 58 2.38 -18.57 2.01
C GLN A 58 2.04 -17.32 1.24
N GLY A 59 1.12 -17.38 0.29
CA GLY A 59 0.72 -16.19 -0.45
C GLY A 59 -0.06 -16.52 -1.71
N ALA A 60 -0.31 -15.47 -2.48
CA ALA A 60 -0.97 -15.56 -3.78
C ALA A 60 -0.29 -14.63 -4.80
N ILE A 61 -0.46 -14.98 -6.08
CA ILE A 61 -0.08 -14.12 -7.19
C ILE A 61 -1.30 -13.33 -7.64
N GLY A 62 -1.22 -12.00 -7.51
CA GLY A 62 -2.14 -11.09 -8.16
C GLY A 62 -1.71 -10.83 -9.60
N ASP A 63 -2.63 -10.85 -10.53
CA ASP A 63 -2.36 -10.59 -11.93
C ASP A 63 -3.25 -9.47 -12.46
N TYR A 64 -2.71 -8.70 -13.40
CA TYR A 64 -3.45 -7.72 -14.17
C TYR A 64 -2.94 -7.66 -15.59
N ILE A 65 -3.84 -7.83 -16.56
CA ILE A 65 -3.55 -7.66 -17.99
C ILE A 65 -4.25 -6.41 -18.50
N HIS A 66 -3.47 -5.48 -19.01
CA HIS A 66 -4.01 -4.27 -19.63
C HIS A 66 -4.23 -4.48 -21.12
N TYR A 67 -5.46 -4.22 -21.54
CA TYR A 67 -5.85 -4.31 -22.95
C TYR A 67 -6.03 -2.91 -23.53
N GLN A 68 -5.50 -2.74 -24.74
CA GLN A 68 -5.79 -1.59 -25.57
C GLN A 68 -6.60 -2.10 -26.77
N GLN A 69 -7.89 -1.81 -26.80
CA GLN A 69 -8.87 -2.50 -27.63
C GLN A 69 -8.83 -4.02 -27.32
N ASP A 70 -8.64 -4.88 -28.32
CA ASP A 70 -8.60 -6.34 -28.15
C ASP A 70 -7.17 -6.91 -27.99
N ARG A 71 -6.15 -6.04 -27.86
CA ARG A 71 -4.75 -6.45 -27.73
C ARG A 71 -4.24 -6.24 -26.33
N ALA A 72 -3.74 -7.30 -25.70
CA ALA A 72 -2.97 -7.19 -24.44
C ALA A 72 -1.66 -6.42 -24.71
N VAL A 73 -1.44 -5.32 -23.97
CA VAL A 73 -0.26 -4.42 -24.16
C VAL A 73 0.66 -4.38 -22.97
N ALA A 74 0.18 -4.73 -21.78
CA ALA A 74 0.98 -4.85 -20.58
C ALA A 74 0.38 -5.90 -19.64
N GLY A 75 1.21 -6.56 -18.87
CA GLY A 75 0.81 -7.47 -17.81
C GLY A 75 1.67 -7.24 -16.57
N VAL A 76 1.06 -7.35 -15.41
CA VAL A 76 1.75 -7.25 -14.11
C VAL A 76 1.41 -8.48 -13.30
N LEU A 77 2.44 -9.07 -12.66
CA LEU A 77 2.32 -10.10 -11.66
C LEU A 77 2.85 -9.55 -10.33
N VAL A 78 2.12 -9.78 -9.26
CA VAL A 78 2.49 -9.36 -7.90
C VAL A 78 2.45 -10.54 -6.97
N GLU A 79 3.52 -10.80 -6.23
CA GLU A 79 3.54 -11.75 -5.13
C GLU A 79 3.17 -11.03 -3.83
N LEU A 80 1.97 -11.34 -3.31
CA LEU A 80 1.55 -10.94 -1.97
C LEU A 80 1.67 -12.15 -1.05
N ALA A 81 2.52 -12.07 -0.01
CA ALA A 81 2.78 -13.13 0.94
C ALA A 81 2.01 -12.94 2.25
N CYS A 82 1.65 -14.04 2.91
CA CYS A 82 0.99 -14.11 4.21
C CYS A 82 1.52 -15.29 5.05
N GLU A 83 1.04 -15.41 6.30
CA GLU A 83 1.51 -16.46 7.21
C GLU A 83 0.92 -17.84 6.85
N THR A 84 -0.38 -17.91 6.49
CA THR A 84 -1.09 -19.19 6.29
C THR A 84 -1.72 -19.32 4.90
N ASP A 85 -1.93 -20.57 4.50
CA ASP A 85 -2.63 -20.91 3.25
C ASP A 85 -4.14 -20.61 3.31
N PHE A 86 -4.73 -20.53 4.50
CA PHE A 86 -6.13 -20.13 4.68
C PHE A 86 -6.36 -18.71 4.23
N VAL A 87 -5.50 -17.78 4.65
CA VAL A 87 -5.56 -16.38 4.23
C VAL A 87 -5.19 -16.23 2.75
N ALA A 88 -4.16 -16.94 2.28
CA ALA A 88 -3.78 -16.95 0.87
C ALA A 88 -4.92 -17.34 -0.07
N LYS A 89 -5.85 -18.19 0.37
CA LYS A 89 -7.03 -18.63 -0.41
C LYS A 89 -8.24 -17.71 -0.26
N SER A 90 -8.22 -16.74 0.65
CA SER A 90 -9.35 -15.85 0.89
C SER A 90 -9.57 -14.92 -0.30
N GLU A 91 -10.84 -14.64 -0.61
CA GLU A 91 -11.23 -13.74 -1.72
C GLU A 91 -10.69 -12.33 -1.50
N GLU A 92 -10.74 -11.84 -0.27
CA GLU A 92 -10.28 -10.51 0.10
C GLU A 92 -8.77 -10.33 -0.15
N PHE A 93 -7.95 -11.30 0.27
CA PHE A 93 -6.51 -11.30 0.05
C PHE A 93 -6.15 -11.31 -1.44
N ASN A 94 -6.79 -12.22 -2.19
CA ASN A 94 -6.57 -12.33 -3.64
C ASN A 94 -7.03 -11.08 -4.39
N ASN A 95 -8.14 -10.45 -3.96
CA ASN A 95 -8.61 -9.21 -4.56
C ASN A 95 -7.61 -8.07 -4.34
N VAL A 96 -7.06 -7.91 -3.13
CA VAL A 96 -6.02 -6.90 -2.88
C VAL A 96 -4.78 -7.14 -3.74
N ALA A 97 -4.32 -8.37 -3.89
CA ALA A 97 -3.19 -8.68 -4.77
C ALA A 97 -3.44 -8.24 -6.22
N LYS A 98 -4.65 -8.50 -6.76
CA LYS A 98 -5.06 -8.05 -8.11
C LYS A 98 -5.15 -6.54 -8.22
N GLN A 99 -5.68 -5.87 -7.21
CA GLN A 99 -5.79 -4.42 -7.18
C GLN A 99 -4.42 -3.75 -7.14
N VAL A 100 -3.45 -4.33 -6.42
CA VAL A 100 -2.06 -3.85 -6.43
C VAL A 100 -1.43 -4.06 -7.81
N ALA A 101 -1.66 -5.20 -8.46
CA ALA A 101 -1.17 -5.43 -9.82
C ALA A 101 -1.71 -4.39 -10.82
N MET A 102 -3.01 -4.06 -10.71
CA MET A 102 -3.63 -2.99 -11.50
C MET A 102 -2.98 -1.62 -11.21
N HIS A 103 -2.74 -1.29 -9.95
CA HIS A 103 -2.09 -0.05 -9.55
C HIS A 103 -0.68 0.07 -10.16
N ILE A 104 0.12 -1.00 -10.08
CA ILE A 104 1.47 -1.03 -10.66
C ILE A 104 1.43 -0.80 -12.17
N ALA A 105 0.49 -1.44 -12.88
CA ALA A 105 0.31 -1.22 -14.32
C ALA A 105 -0.04 0.23 -14.67
N ALA A 106 -0.82 0.90 -13.82
CA ALA A 106 -1.28 2.29 -14.04
C ALA A 106 -0.20 3.32 -13.67
N ILE A 107 0.43 3.20 -12.51
CA ILE A 107 1.29 4.23 -11.91
C ILE A 107 2.78 3.95 -12.14
N LYS A 108 3.18 2.68 -12.35
CA LYS A 108 4.54 2.26 -12.70
C LYS A 108 5.61 2.66 -11.67
N PRO A 109 5.50 2.21 -10.42
CA PRO A 109 6.54 2.42 -9.43
C PRO A 109 7.87 1.79 -9.88
N GLU A 110 8.99 2.38 -9.48
CA GLU A 110 10.33 1.86 -9.75
C GLU A 110 10.86 1.02 -8.57
N PHE A 111 10.40 1.31 -7.36
CA PHE A 111 10.86 0.69 -6.12
C PHE A 111 9.66 0.20 -5.29
N LEU A 112 9.87 -0.82 -4.47
CA LEU A 112 8.84 -1.31 -3.56
C LEU A 112 8.78 -0.47 -2.29
N ASN A 113 9.94 -0.28 -1.62
CA ASN A 113 10.07 0.46 -0.37
C ASN A 113 11.05 1.63 -0.53
N VAL A 114 11.03 2.56 0.40
CA VAL A 114 11.98 3.68 0.44
C VAL A 114 13.42 3.19 0.57
N GLU A 115 13.65 2.12 1.32
CA GLU A 115 14.94 1.49 1.55
C GLU A 115 15.53 0.82 0.31
N ASP A 116 14.69 0.51 -0.69
CA ASP A 116 15.10 -0.10 -1.97
C ASP A 116 15.67 0.95 -2.94
N VAL A 117 15.47 2.25 -2.65
CA VAL A 117 15.98 3.33 -3.49
C VAL A 117 17.49 3.49 -3.27
N PRO A 118 18.32 3.36 -4.30
CA PRO A 118 19.75 3.56 -4.16
C PRO A 118 20.10 4.96 -3.64
N GLU A 119 21.03 5.05 -2.68
CA GLU A 119 21.45 6.33 -2.10
C GLU A 119 21.98 7.29 -3.19
N SER A 120 22.71 6.76 -4.16
CA SER A 120 23.19 7.53 -5.32
C SER A 120 22.07 8.21 -6.10
N ARG A 121 20.91 7.53 -6.25
CA ARG A 121 19.74 8.09 -6.95
C ARG A 121 19.15 9.26 -6.18
N ILE A 122 19.11 9.15 -4.84
CA ILE A 122 18.64 10.22 -3.96
C ILE A 122 19.61 11.41 -3.97
N GLU A 123 20.91 11.14 -3.95
CA GLU A 123 21.94 12.19 -4.01
C GLU A 123 21.90 12.96 -5.34
N GLU A 124 21.81 12.26 -6.45
CA GLU A 124 21.64 12.86 -7.79
C GLU A 124 20.41 13.78 -7.84
N GLU A 125 19.26 13.31 -7.33
CA GLU A 125 18.03 14.09 -7.31
C GLU A 125 18.18 15.34 -6.43
N LYS A 126 18.79 15.21 -5.24
CA LYS A 126 19.07 16.34 -4.35
C LYS A 126 19.96 17.37 -5.02
N GLU A 127 21.00 16.95 -5.74
CA GLU A 127 21.88 17.89 -6.47
C GLU A 127 21.15 18.64 -7.58
N ILE A 128 20.30 17.93 -8.34
CA ILE A 128 19.49 18.57 -9.40
C ILE A 128 18.58 19.62 -8.79
N ILE A 129 17.87 19.29 -7.70
CA ILE A 129 16.97 20.20 -7.02
C ILE A 129 17.71 21.44 -6.48
N LYS A 130 18.88 21.22 -5.85
CA LYS A 130 19.72 22.32 -5.34
C LYS A 130 20.13 23.26 -6.46
N LYS A 131 20.71 22.74 -7.54
CA LYS A 131 21.13 23.54 -8.70
C LYS A 131 19.99 24.34 -9.32
N GLN A 132 18.80 23.71 -9.45
CA GLN A 132 17.61 24.42 -9.94
C GLN A 132 17.22 25.58 -9.02
N SER A 133 17.19 25.33 -7.70
CA SER A 133 16.80 26.34 -6.70
C SER A 133 17.80 27.49 -6.59
N GLU A 134 19.11 27.21 -6.72
CA GLU A 134 20.19 28.22 -6.77
C GLU A 134 20.05 29.10 -8.02
N ASN A 135 19.77 28.52 -9.19
CA ASN A 135 19.54 29.28 -10.43
C ASN A 135 18.30 30.17 -10.35
N GLU A 136 17.32 29.82 -9.51
CA GLU A 136 16.16 30.66 -9.21
C GLU A 136 16.45 31.75 -8.16
N GLY A 137 17.68 31.84 -7.65
CA GLY A 137 18.10 32.84 -6.66
C GLY A 137 17.51 32.66 -5.27
N LYS A 138 17.15 31.47 -4.89
CA LYS A 138 16.55 31.19 -3.56
C LYS A 138 17.61 31.20 -2.46
N PRO A 139 17.29 31.69 -1.24
CA PRO A 139 18.17 31.59 -0.10
C PRO A 139 18.45 30.14 0.32
N GLN A 140 19.64 29.86 0.88
CA GLN A 140 20.07 28.51 1.27
C GLN A 140 19.10 27.78 2.20
N GLU A 141 18.57 28.47 3.20
CA GLU A 141 17.59 27.92 4.15
C GLU A 141 16.27 27.49 3.48
N VAL A 142 15.90 28.16 2.38
CA VAL A 142 14.72 27.83 1.58
C VAL A 142 15.00 26.62 0.68
N ILE A 143 16.24 26.54 0.14
CA ILE A 143 16.67 25.43 -0.72
C ILE A 143 16.60 24.10 0.05
N GLU A 144 17.04 24.05 1.29
CA GLU A 144 16.98 22.83 2.11
C GLU A 144 15.55 22.31 2.27
N LYS A 145 14.61 23.19 2.58
CA LYS A 145 13.18 22.83 2.70
C LYS A 145 12.58 22.36 1.36
N ILE A 146 13.01 22.97 0.26
CA ILE A 146 12.57 22.56 -1.08
C ILE A 146 13.11 21.17 -1.40
N VAL A 147 14.36 20.88 -1.08
CA VAL A 147 14.97 19.57 -1.27
C VAL A 147 14.19 18.50 -0.50
N GLU A 148 13.93 18.73 0.79
CA GLU A 148 13.15 17.78 1.60
C GLU A 148 11.76 17.53 1.03
N GLY A 149 11.05 18.60 0.66
CA GLY A 149 9.72 18.49 0.07
C GLY A 149 9.70 17.76 -1.27
N LYS A 150 10.68 18.02 -2.15
CA LYS A 150 10.78 17.37 -3.45
C LYS A 150 11.22 15.89 -3.34
N ILE A 151 12.12 15.57 -2.40
CA ILE A 151 12.48 14.16 -2.13
C ILE A 151 11.26 13.40 -1.55
N SER A 152 10.46 14.02 -0.69
CA SER A 152 9.20 13.42 -0.25
C SER A 152 8.24 13.17 -1.42
N SER A 153 8.19 14.06 -2.41
CA SER A 153 7.39 13.87 -3.63
C SER A 153 7.97 12.76 -4.50
N PHE A 154 9.29 12.68 -4.64
CA PHE A 154 9.97 11.60 -5.35
C PHE A 154 9.55 10.22 -4.81
N TYR A 155 9.54 10.04 -3.49
CA TYR A 155 9.07 8.77 -2.92
C TYR A 155 7.61 8.48 -3.26
N LYS A 156 6.74 9.48 -3.25
CA LYS A 156 5.32 9.31 -3.62
C LYS A 156 5.12 8.96 -5.10
N ASP A 157 6.03 9.38 -5.96
CA ASP A 157 5.94 9.13 -7.40
C ASP A 157 6.54 7.77 -7.79
N PHE A 158 7.63 7.35 -7.12
CA PHE A 158 8.43 6.20 -7.56
C PHE A 158 8.43 5.00 -6.61
N VAL A 159 7.98 5.13 -5.35
CA VAL A 159 7.97 4.05 -4.36
C VAL A 159 6.56 3.53 -4.14
N LEU A 160 6.30 2.28 -4.50
CA LEU A 160 4.97 1.64 -4.47
C LEU A 160 4.25 1.84 -3.13
N ASN A 161 4.90 1.55 -2.02
CA ASN A 161 4.28 1.64 -0.69
C ASN A 161 3.96 3.09 -0.26
N GLU A 162 4.60 4.09 -0.89
CA GLU A 162 4.34 5.52 -0.66
C GLU A 162 3.30 6.12 -1.62
N GLN A 163 2.99 5.44 -2.72
CA GLN A 163 2.03 5.91 -3.70
C GLN A 163 0.60 5.88 -3.18
N VAL A 164 -0.17 6.92 -3.50
CA VAL A 164 -1.62 6.92 -3.28
C VAL A 164 -2.26 5.93 -4.25
N PHE A 165 -3.12 5.06 -3.72
CA PHE A 165 -3.76 4.03 -4.51
C PHE A 165 -4.61 4.62 -5.64
N CYS A 166 -4.47 4.08 -6.85
CA CYS A 166 -5.06 4.70 -8.06
C CYS A 166 -6.59 4.57 -8.18
N ASN A 167 -7.22 3.69 -7.39
CA ASN A 167 -8.66 3.49 -7.38
C ASN A 167 -9.27 3.89 -6.02
N PRO A 168 -9.69 5.16 -5.83
CA PRO A 168 -10.20 5.65 -4.55
C PRO A 168 -11.53 4.99 -4.13
N GLU A 169 -12.30 4.42 -5.06
CA GLU A 169 -13.50 3.67 -4.73
C GLU A 169 -13.19 2.34 -4.01
N PHE A 170 -12.02 1.76 -4.29
CA PHE A 170 -11.55 0.56 -3.61
C PHE A 170 -10.84 0.87 -2.29
N TYR A 171 -9.93 1.84 -2.30
CA TYR A 171 -9.18 2.26 -1.12
C TYR A 171 -8.68 3.70 -1.24
N GLU A 172 -8.95 4.50 -0.20
CA GLU A 172 -8.48 5.88 -0.11
C GLU A 172 -7.28 5.99 0.83
N GLY A 173 -6.08 5.98 0.26
CA GLY A 173 -4.82 6.05 1.01
C GLY A 173 -3.63 5.49 0.23
N LYS A 174 -2.51 5.28 0.93
CA LYS A 174 -1.29 4.71 0.35
C LYS A 174 -1.40 3.19 0.19
N VAL A 175 -0.71 2.64 -0.81
CA VAL A 175 -0.62 1.18 -1.02
C VAL A 175 -0.08 0.48 0.23
N GLY A 176 1.02 0.96 0.81
CA GLY A 176 1.59 0.37 2.03
C GLY A 176 0.61 0.35 3.20
N THR A 177 -0.14 1.45 3.41
CA THR A 177 -1.17 1.52 4.46
C THR A 177 -2.32 0.54 4.19
N MET A 178 -2.74 0.37 2.93
CA MET A 178 -3.75 -0.61 2.54
C MET A 178 -3.34 -2.04 2.94
N ILE A 179 -2.09 -2.41 2.67
CA ILE A 179 -1.54 -3.72 3.03
C ILE A 179 -1.46 -3.91 4.55
N GLU A 180 -1.02 -2.88 5.29
CA GLU A 180 -0.96 -2.91 6.76
C GLU A 180 -2.35 -3.04 7.39
N GLU A 181 -3.35 -2.35 6.87
CA GLU A 181 -4.73 -2.43 7.34
C GLU A 181 -5.35 -3.81 7.07
N LEU A 182 -5.10 -4.37 5.89
CA LEU A 182 -5.53 -5.73 5.56
C LEU A 182 -4.85 -6.76 6.48
N SER A 183 -3.55 -6.61 6.76
CA SER A 183 -2.80 -7.40 7.72
C SER A 183 -3.44 -7.34 9.12
N GLY A 184 -3.76 -6.14 9.60
CA GLY A 184 -4.43 -5.95 10.88
C GLY A 184 -5.83 -6.56 10.91
N LYS A 185 -6.59 -6.46 9.82
CA LYS A 185 -7.94 -7.00 9.69
C LYS A 185 -7.97 -8.53 9.69
N LEU A 186 -7.10 -9.15 8.91
CA LEU A 186 -7.02 -10.62 8.78
C LEU A 186 -6.15 -11.27 9.86
N GLY A 187 -5.42 -10.46 10.64
CA GLY A 187 -4.62 -10.92 11.77
C GLY A 187 -3.35 -11.68 11.38
N GLU A 188 -2.82 -11.46 10.18
CA GLU A 188 -1.58 -12.06 9.70
C GLU A 188 -0.64 -10.99 9.12
N LYS A 189 0.67 -11.28 9.09
CA LYS A 189 1.66 -10.47 8.40
C LYS A 189 1.48 -10.56 6.90
N PHE A 190 1.46 -9.41 6.21
CA PHE A 190 1.47 -9.33 4.76
C PHE A 190 2.70 -8.61 4.25
N ILE A 191 3.25 -9.15 3.15
CA ILE A 191 4.44 -8.60 2.51
C ILE A 191 4.23 -8.65 0.99
N LEU A 192 4.39 -7.50 0.33
CA LEU A 192 4.67 -7.50 -1.10
C LEU A 192 6.12 -7.92 -1.28
N LYS A 193 6.37 -9.07 -1.91
CA LYS A 193 7.73 -9.60 -2.08
C LYS A 193 8.35 -9.19 -3.40
N ASN A 194 7.57 -9.23 -4.47
CA ASN A 194 8.07 -8.96 -5.80
C ASN A 194 6.95 -8.54 -6.74
N SER A 195 7.29 -7.75 -7.75
CA SER A 195 6.41 -7.45 -8.87
C SER A 195 7.18 -7.50 -10.17
N GLN A 196 6.58 -8.08 -11.21
CA GLN A 196 7.13 -8.07 -12.56
C GLN A 196 6.13 -7.41 -13.51
N GLU A 197 6.58 -6.39 -14.24
CA GLU A 197 5.82 -5.79 -15.33
C GLU A 197 6.33 -6.36 -16.66
N LEU A 198 5.43 -6.99 -17.41
CA LEU A 198 5.69 -7.51 -18.75
C LEU A 198 5.02 -6.56 -19.75
N ARG A 199 5.80 -5.97 -20.66
CA ARG A 199 5.26 -5.12 -21.73
C ARG A 199 5.39 -5.81 -23.08
N SER A 200 4.34 -5.76 -23.88
CA SER A 200 4.33 -6.26 -25.23
C SER A 200 4.97 -5.26 -26.20
N VAL A 201 6.29 -5.00 -26.10
CA VAL A 201 7.03 -4.38 -27.22
C VAL A 201 8.46 -4.85 -27.21
N LEU A 202 8.80 -5.73 -28.17
CA LEU A 202 10.11 -5.88 -28.86
C LEU A 202 11.43 -5.98 -28.07
N ASN A 203 11.42 -6.35 -26.79
CA ASN A 203 12.68 -6.67 -26.08
C ASN A 203 12.57 -7.99 -25.30
N TRP A 204 12.21 -9.08 -26.00
CA TRP A 204 12.23 -10.43 -25.45
C TRP A 204 13.65 -11.06 -25.44
N VAL A 205 14.70 -10.28 -25.50
CA VAL A 205 16.07 -10.79 -25.71
C VAL A 205 16.91 -10.85 -24.42
N GLU A 206 16.43 -10.41 -23.26
CA GLU A 206 17.27 -10.34 -22.05
C GLU A 206 16.82 -11.20 -20.86
N PHE A 207 16.00 -12.25 -21.06
CA PHE A 207 15.60 -13.16 -19.98
C PHE A 207 15.88 -14.64 -20.32
N PHE A 208 17.14 -14.94 -20.69
CA PHE A 208 17.71 -16.30 -20.60
C PHE A 208 19.16 -16.23 -20.17
#